data_715b786226124cac5a94d7ec0c2ecbcc
#
_entry.id   715b786226124cac5a94d7ec0c2ecbcc
#
_cell.length_a   1.000
_cell.length_b   1.000
_cell.length_c   1.000
_cell.angle_alpha   90.00
_cell.angle_beta   90.00
_cell.angle_gamma   90.00
#
_symmetry.space_group_name_H-M   'P 1'
#
loop_
_entity.id
_entity.type
_entity.pdbx_description
1 polymer ?
#
loop_
_entity_poly.entity_id
_entity_poly.type
_entity_poly.pdbx_seq_one_letter_code
_entity_poly.pdbx_strand_id
1 'polypeptide(L)'
;KAEIEQLQTTTADALSRLYKGSGISFAGVHNINGPLKRLDIGGTLNTTELLMISSLLEVAKRAKSYDRSDHADDKTDSLSPLFSQIEPLTPLHEEIRRCIIGEDEIADDASPALSKIRKSIRGMNDRIHAQLTSLMNNTTTRSYLQDAVITMRDGRYCLPVKAEAKTSVPGMVHDQSSSGSTLFIE
;
A
#
# COMPACT_ATOMS: atom_id res chain seq x y z
N LYS A 1 9.17 31.51 -40.45
CA LYS A 1 9.37 30.41 -41.42
C LYS A 1 10.10 29.21 -40.76
N ALA A 2 11.26 29.43 -40.21
CA ALA A 2 12.08 28.38 -39.59
C ALA A 2 11.30 27.57 -38.48
N GLU A 3 10.56 28.26 -37.63
CA GLU A 3 9.77 27.64 -36.58
C GLU A 3 8.66 26.70 -37.14
N ILE A 4 8.00 27.13 -38.24
CA ILE A 4 7.00 26.30 -38.91
C ILE A 4 7.65 25.05 -39.51
N GLU A 5 8.80 25.21 -40.18
CA GLU A 5 9.56 24.09 -40.77
C GLU A 5 9.98 23.08 -39.66
N GLN A 6 10.42 23.58 -38.50
CA GLN A 6 10.77 22.73 -37.35
C GLN A 6 9.57 21.94 -36.82
N LEU A 7 8.42 22.58 -36.64
CA LEU A 7 7.18 21.90 -36.19
C LEU A 7 6.71 20.83 -37.18
N GLN A 8 6.83 21.13 -38.48
CA GLN A 8 6.51 20.15 -39.56
C GLN A 8 7.45 18.93 -39.51
N THR A 9 8.76 19.16 -39.34
CA THR A 9 9.73 18.10 -39.19
C THR A 9 9.43 17.23 -37.97
N THR A 10 9.17 17.85 -36.84
CA THR A 10 8.81 17.12 -35.60
C THR A 10 7.55 16.26 -35.79
N THR A 11 6.55 16.78 -36.48
CA THR A 11 5.33 16.02 -36.81
C THR A 11 5.60 14.86 -37.75
N ALA A 12 6.43 15.07 -38.78
CA ALA A 12 6.79 14.03 -39.73
C ALA A 12 7.61 12.90 -39.06
N ASP A 13 8.54 13.24 -38.16
CA ASP A 13 9.33 12.29 -37.39
C ASP A 13 8.44 11.47 -36.45
N ALA A 14 7.49 12.12 -35.75
CA ALA A 14 6.53 11.45 -34.89
C ALA A 14 5.68 10.44 -35.68
N LEU A 15 5.19 10.83 -36.84
CA LEU A 15 4.42 10.00 -37.73
C LEU A 15 5.26 8.79 -38.24
N SER A 16 6.51 9.05 -38.62
CA SER A 16 7.46 8.01 -39.02
C SER A 16 7.66 6.97 -37.93
N ARG A 17 7.83 7.39 -36.68
CA ARG A 17 7.96 6.47 -35.52
C ARG A 17 6.71 5.61 -35.33
N LEU A 18 5.52 6.21 -35.45
CA LEU A 18 4.25 5.48 -35.33
C LEU A 18 4.04 4.42 -36.42
N TYR A 19 4.53 4.68 -37.66
CA TYR A 19 4.43 3.72 -38.77
C TYR A 19 5.49 2.62 -38.70
N LYS A 20 6.66 2.88 -38.16
CA LYS A 20 7.78 1.91 -38.10
C LYS A 20 7.71 1.02 -36.88
N GLY A 21 7.20 1.50 -35.76
CA GLY A 21 7.22 0.82 -34.47
C GLY A 21 5.86 0.68 -33.81
N SER A 22 5.87 0.13 -32.61
CA SER A 22 4.71 0.16 -31.73
C SER A 22 4.57 1.55 -31.11
N GLY A 23 3.35 2.10 -31.06
CA GLY A 23 3.09 3.38 -30.44
C GLY A 23 3.43 3.38 -28.94
N ILE A 24 3.84 4.54 -28.41
CA ILE A 24 4.05 4.73 -26.99
C ILE A 24 2.74 5.12 -26.30
N SER A 25 2.48 4.56 -25.11
CA SER A 25 1.36 4.95 -24.27
C SER A 25 1.83 5.83 -23.12
N PHE A 26 1.17 6.97 -22.94
CA PHE A 26 1.37 7.89 -21.82
C PHE A 26 0.30 7.69 -20.72
N ALA A 27 -0.47 6.60 -20.77
CA ALA A 27 -1.40 6.25 -19.69
C ALA A 27 -0.64 6.06 -18.37
N GLY A 28 -1.13 6.71 -17.31
CA GLY A 28 -0.47 6.76 -15.99
C GLY A 28 0.31 8.05 -15.72
N VAL A 29 0.32 9.02 -16.65
CA VAL A 29 0.82 10.37 -16.39
C VAL A 29 -0.21 11.12 -15.56
N HIS A 30 0.20 11.56 -14.37
CA HIS A 30 -0.62 12.34 -13.44
C HIS A 30 0.02 13.71 -13.21
N ASN A 31 -0.82 14.70 -12.89
CA ASN A 31 -0.34 16.02 -12.49
C ASN A 31 0.13 15.95 -11.02
N ILE A 32 1.44 15.97 -10.81
CA ILE A 32 2.06 15.91 -9.48
C ILE A 32 2.51 17.29 -8.94
N ASN A 33 2.15 18.40 -9.60
CA ASN A 33 2.56 19.74 -9.17
C ASN A 33 2.08 20.10 -7.76
N GLY A 34 0.87 19.66 -7.37
CA GLY A 34 0.35 19.86 -6.01
C GLY A 34 1.19 19.15 -4.94
N PRO A 35 1.39 17.83 -5.06
CA PRO A 35 2.32 17.06 -4.22
C PRO A 35 3.72 17.68 -4.12
N LEU A 36 4.34 18.06 -5.25
CA LEU A 36 5.68 18.66 -5.25
C LEU A 36 5.72 19.99 -4.48
N LYS A 37 4.76 20.90 -4.72
CA LYS A 37 4.68 22.17 -3.96
C LYS A 37 4.52 21.95 -2.46
N ARG A 38 3.83 20.86 -2.05
CA ARG A 38 3.69 20.51 -0.62
C ARG A 38 5.02 20.04 -0.03
N LEU A 39 5.80 19.26 -0.78
CA LEU A 39 7.15 18.87 -0.37
C LEU A 39 8.09 20.07 -0.23
N ASP A 40 8.02 21.03 -1.16
CA ASP A 40 8.86 22.24 -1.15
C ASP A 40 8.68 23.08 0.14
N ILE A 41 7.51 23.03 0.75
CA ILE A 41 7.20 23.69 2.02
C ILE A 41 7.34 22.78 3.25
N GLY A 42 7.98 21.62 3.08
CA GLY A 42 8.23 20.66 4.17
C GLY A 42 7.04 19.79 4.56
N GLY A 43 6.01 19.69 3.71
CA GLY A 43 4.88 18.79 3.91
C GLY A 43 5.20 17.34 3.57
N THR A 44 4.27 16.44 3.87
CA THR A 44 4.38 15.00 3.57
C THR A 44 3.39 14.59 2.50
N LEU A 45 3.70 13.50 1.80
CA LEU A 45 2.82 12.87 0.81
C LEU A 45 2.11 11.66 1.42
N ASN A 46 0.89 11.41 0.98
CA ASN A 46 0.17 10.19 1.31
C ASN A 46 0.51 9.06 0.31
N THR A 47 0.00 7.87 0.56
CA THR A 47 0.24 6.68 -0.26
C THR A 47 -0.25 6.84 -1.69
N THR A 48 -1.42 7.43 -1.90
CA THR A 48 -2.00 7.69 -3.23
C THR A 48 -1.11 8.63 -4.04
N GLU A 49 -0.61 9.71 -3.43
CA GLU A 49 0.29 10.67 -4.10
C GLU A 49 1.63 10.03 -4.46
N LEU A 50 2.16 9.17 -3.59
CA LEU A 50 3.38 8.40 -3.89
C LEU A 50 3.15 7.42 -5.05
N LEU A 51 2.00 6.76 -5.12
CA LEU A 51 1.65 5.88 -6.24
C LEU A 51 1.47 6.65 -7.55
N MET A 52 0.90 7.87 -7.53
CA MET A 52 0.84 8.76 -8.70
C MET A 52 2.22 9.11 -9.22
N ILE A 53 3.15 9.44 -8.33
CA ILE A 53 4.57 9.71 -8.68
C ILE A 53 5.21 8.45 -9.26
N SER A 54 5.02 7.30 -8.63
CA SER A 54 5.53 6.02 -9.12
C SER A 54 5.02 5.69 -10.51
N SER A 55 3.73 5.90 -10.80
CA SER A 55 3.15 5.72 -12.14
C SER A 55 3.78 6.64 -13.17
N LEU A 56 4.00 7.92 -12.83
CA LEU A 56 4.68 8.87 -13.70
C LEU A 56 6.12 8.42 -14.02
N LEU A 57 6.87 7.97 -13.01
CA LEU A 57 8.25 7.48 -13.19
C LEU A 57 8.30 6.21 -14.05
N GLU A 58 7.29 5.33 -13.95
CA GLU A 58 7.17 4.16 -14.81
C GLU A 58 6.91 4.55 -16.26
N VAL A 59 6.04 5.54 -16.52
CA VAL A 59 5.84 6.07 -17.87
C VAL A 59 7.13 6.70 -18.40
N ALA A 60 7.85 7.44 -17.57
CA ALA A 60 9.16 8.01 -17.94
C ALA A 60 10.17 6.92 -18.35
N LYS A 61 10.22 5.81 -17.60
CA LYS A 61 11.05 4.64 -17.93
C LYS A 61 10.68 4.03 -19.27
N ARG A 62 9.38 3.84 -19.53
CA ARG A 62 8.88 3.33 -20.82
C ARG A 62 9.22 4.27 -21.98
N ALA A 63 9.03 5.58 -21.80
CA ALA A 63 9.35 6.59 -22.80
C ALA A 63 10.83 6.58 -23.14
N LYS A 64 11.72 6.52 -22.14
CA LYS A 64 13.17 6.41 -22.34
C LYS A 64 13.57 5.13 -23.07
N SER A 65 12.92 4.01 -22.73
CA SER A 65 13.19 2.71 -23.37
C SER A 65 12.69 2.68 -24.81
N TYR A 66 11.55 3.32 -25.10
CA TYR A 66 11.00 3.45 -26.44
C TYR A 66 11.98 4.15 -27.39
N ASP A 67 12.56 5.28 -26.96
CA ASP A 67 13.55 6.01 -27.76
C ASP A 67 14.78 5.13 -28.11
N ARG A 68 15.27 4.36 -27.14
CA ARG A 68 16.43 3.47 -27.34
C ARG A 68 16.14 2.30 -28.31
N SER A 69 14.91 1.76 -28.28
CA SER A 69 14.55 0.61 -29.13
C SER A 69 14.33 1.00 -30.59
N ASP A 70 13.90 2.22 -30.84
CA ASP A 70 13.59 2.73 -32.18
C ASP A 70 14.86 3.16 -32.96
N HIS A 71 15.99 3.32 -32.27
CA HIS A 71 17.28 3.77 -32.83
C HIS A 71 18.32 2.64 -33.03
N ALA A 72 17.87 1.41 -33.31
CA ALA A 72 18.78 0.32 -33.67
C ALA A 72 19.68 0.68 -34.90
N ASP A 73 19.27 1.64 -35.72
CA ASP A 73 19.96 2.11 -36.93
C ASP A 73 20.75 3.43 -36.76
N ASP A 74 21.04 3.86 -35.53
CA ASP A 74 21.86 5.06 -35.22
C ASP A 74 21.34 6.40 -35.79
N LYS A 75 20.08 6.51 -36.18
CA LYS A 75 19.48 7.73 -36.72
C LYS A 75 18.69 8.48 -35.65
N THR A 76 19.30 9.52 -35.10
CA THR A 76 18.62 10.50 -34.26
C THR A 76 17.67 11.37 -35.10
N ASP A 77 16.48 11.61 -34.61
CA ASP A 77 15.46 12.49 -35.20
C ASP A 77 15.19 13.71 -34.30
N SER A 78 14.23 14.54 -34.67
CA SER A 78 13.88 15.76 -33.92
C SER A 78 13.24 15.52 -32.58
N LEU A 79 12.78 14.28 -32.28
CA LEU A 79 12.16 13.86 -31.00
C LEU A 79 13.20 13.31 -30.03
N SER A 80 14.32 12.78 -30.49
CA SER A 80 15.35 12.17 -29.66
C SER A 80 15.85 13.09 -28.52
N PRO A 81 16.04 14.41 -28.73
CA PRO A 81 16.40 15.33 -27.66
C PRO A 81 15.36 15.41 -26.54
N LEU A 82 14.06 15.28 -26.84
CA LEU A 82 12.99 15.29 -25.84
C LEU A 82 13.05 14.04 -24.96
N PHE A 83 13.17 12.87 -25.57
CA PHE A 83 13.30 11.61 -24.84
C PHE A 83 14.60 11.51 -24.04
N SER A 84 15.72 12.07 -24.56
CA SER A 84 17.00 12.05 -23.87
C SER A 84 16.98 12.82 -22.55
N GLN A 85 16.17 13.87 -22.44
CA GLN A 85 15.98 14.67 -21.24
C GLN A 85 15.16 13.98 -20.15
N ILE A 86 14.44 12.90 -20.48
CA ILE A 86 13.63 12.16 -19.50
C ILE A 86 14.56 11.41 -18.56
N GLU A 87 14.41 11.69 -17.25
CA GLU A 87 15.12 10.96 -16.19
C GLU A 87 14.11 10.09 -15.38
N PRO A 88 14.12 8.77 -15.55
CA PRO A 88 13.09 7.89 -14.97
C PRO A 88 13.21 7.64 -13.48
N LEU A 89 14.31 8.07 -12.83
CA LEU A 89 14.55 7.89 -11.39
C LEU A 89 14.17 6.48 -10.90
N THR A 90 14.65 5.46 -11.62
CA THR A 90 14.26 4.05 -11.39
C THR A 90 14.42 3.62 -9.93
N PRO A 91 15.50 3.97 -9.20
CA PRO A 91 15.62 3.59 -7.79
C PRO A 91 14.50 4.15 -6.91
N LEU A 92 14.05 5.40 -7.18
CA LEU A 92 12.94 6.01 -6.44
C LEU A 92 11.62 5.30 -6.74
N HIS A 93 11.35 5.00 -8.02
CA HIS A 93 10.17 4.22 -8.42
C HIS A 93 10.13 2.87 -7.70
N GLU A 94 11.24 2.12 -7.73
CA GLU A 94 11.34 0.80 -7.11
C GLU A 94 11.14 0.88 -5.59
N GLU A 95 11.71 1.88 -4.92
CA GLU A 95 11.54 2.06 -3.47
C GLU A 95 10.10 2.42 -3.09
N ILE A 96 9.43 3.30 -3.85
CA ILE A 96 8.00 3.58 -3.63
C ILE A 96 7.19 2.29 -3.77
N ARG A 97 7.39 1.52 -4.82
CA ARG A 97 6.63 0.26 -5.08
C ARG A 97 6.94 -0.83 -4.04
N ARG A 98 8.16 -0.86 -3.53
CA ARG A 98 8.53 -1.77 -2.43
C ARG A 98 7.79 -1.42 -1.14
N CYS A 99 7.66 -0.13 -0.84
CA CYS A 99 7.06 0.32 0.41
C CYS A 99 5.54 0.43 0.37
N ILE A 100 4.95 0.79 -0.79
CA ILE A 100 3.52 1.07 -0.95
C ILE A 100 2.90 -0.02 -1.82
N ILE A 101 2.12 -0.90 -1.19
CA ILE A 101 1.49 -2.05 -1.87
C ILE A 101 0.16 -1.61 -2.52
N GLY A 102 -0.55 -0.70 -1.86
CA GLY A 102 -1.84 -0.18 -2.29
C GLY A 102 -2.13 1.22 -1.73
N GLU A 103 -3.26 1.79 -2.09
CA GLU A 103 -3.63 3.16 -1.68
C GLU A 103 -3.67 3.33 -0.15
N ASP A 104 -4.10 2.29 0.58
CA ASP A 104 -4.20 2.29 2.04
C ASP A 104 -3.25 1.27 2.69
N GLU A 105 -2.29 0.73 1.93
CA GLU A 105 -1.48 -0.37 2.39
C GLU A 105 0.02 -0.11 2.23
N ILE A 106 0.71 -0.13 3.37
CA ILE A 106 2.17 -0.04 3.46
C ILE A 106 2.73 -1.44 3.75
N ALA A 107 3.75 -1.86 3.01
CA ALA A 107 4.42 -3.15 3.18
C ALA A 107 4.92 -3.35 4.62
N ASP A 108 4.84 -4.57 5.10
CA ASP A 108 5.32 -4.92 6.45
C ASP A 108 6.81 -4.63 6.66
N ASP A 109 7.57 -4.73 5.59
CA ASP A 109 9.03 -4.53 5.56
C ASP A 109 9.44 -3.16 4.98
N ALA A 110 8.49 -2.23 4.81
CA ALA A 110 8.78 -0.87 4.35
C ALA A 110 9.87 -0.20 5.20
N SER A 111 9.91 -0.50 6.51
CA SER A 111 11.06 -0.17 7.35
C SER A 111 11.31 -1.25 8.41
N PRO A 112 12.56 -1.40 8.90
CA PRO A 112 12.88 -2.34 9.98
C PRO A 112 12.06 -2.08 11.25
N ALA A 113 11.80 -0.82 11.57
CA ALA A 113 11.00 -0.41 12.73
C ALA A 113 9.55 -0.89 12.59
N LEU A 114 8.91 -0.64 11.43
CA LEU A 114 7.55 -1.08 11.16
C LEU A 114 7.41 -2.60 11.20
N SER A 115 8.36 -3.32 10.59
CA SER A 115 8.39 -4.78 10.60
C SER A 115 8.45 -5.33 12.03
N LYS A 116 9.32 -4.76 12.88
CA LYS A 116 9.44 -5.16 14.28
C LYS A 116 8.14 -4.90 15.06
N ILE A 117 7.54 -3.73 14.88
CA ILE A 117 6.29 -3.37 15.56
C ILE A 117 5.16 -4.31 15.15
N ARG A 118 4.96 -4.53 13.85
CA ARG A 118 3.91 -5.41 13.35
C ARG A 118 4.09 -6.87 13.79
N LYS A 119 5.35 -7.37 13.81
CA LYS A 119 5.67 -8.70 14.37
C LYS A 119 5.34 -8.77 15.86
N SER A 120 5.66 -7.72 16.63
CA SER A 120 5.34 -7.66 18.06
C SER A 120 3.83 -7.68 18.30
N ILE A 121 3.05 -6.91 17.52
CA ILE A 121 1.58 -6.91 17.62
C ILE A 121 1.01 -8.29 17.33
N ARG A 122 1.45 -8.94 16.25
CA ARG A 122 1.01 -10.32 15.93
C ARG A 122 1.35 -11.28 17.06
N GLY A 123 2.59 -11.26 17.55
CA GLY A 123 3.01 -12.13 18.64
C GLY A 123 2.25 -11.87 19.95
N MET A 124 1.81 -10.64 20.22
CA MET A 124 0.94 -10.35 21.37
C MET A 124 -0.47 -10.93 21.18
N ASN A 125 -1.04 -10.78 19.98
CA ASN A 125 -2.34 -11.36 19.65
C ASN A 125 -2.32 -12.89 19.77
N ASP A 126 -1.28 -13.54 19.27
CA ASP A 126 -1.10 -14.99 19.39
C ASP A 126 -1.03 -15.44 20.87
N ARG A 127 -0.35 -14.67 21.72
CA ARG A 127 -0.28 -14.94 23.16
C ARG A 127 -1.64 -14.79 23.84
N ILE A 128 -2.41 -13.75 23.49
CA ILE A 128 -3.77 -13.55 24.02
C ILE A 128 -4.64 -14.77 23.64
N HIS A 129 -4.61 -15.16 22.36
CA HIS A 129 -5.35 -16.33 21.89
C HIS A 129 -4.93 -17.61 22.61
N ALA A 130 -3.66 -17.85 22.80
CA ALA A 130 -3.14 -19.02 23.51
C ALA A 130 -3.59 -19.03 24.97
N GLN A 131 -3.57 -17.89 25.66
CA GLN A 131 -4.03 -17.77 27.05
C GLN A 131 -5.54 -18.05 27.15
N LEU A 132 -6.36 -17.44 26.28
CA LEU A 132 -7.81 -17.68 26.29
C LEU A 132 -8.16 -19.13 25.96
N THR A 133 -7.44 -19.72 25.01
CA THR A 133 -7.58 -21.15 24.68
C THR A 133 -7.23 -22.05 25.88
N SER A 134 -6.16 -21.72 26.60
CA SER A 134 -5.79 -22.44 27.82
C SER A 134 -6.87 -22.33 28.89
N LEU A 135 -7.44 -21.16 29.09
CA LEU A 135 -8.56 -20.94 30.02
C LEU A 135 -9.80 -21.75 29.63
N MET A 136 -10.17 -21.78 28.35
CA MET A 136 -11.30 -22.56 27.84
C MET A 136 -11.09 -24.08 28.02
N ASN A 137 -9.87 -24.56 27.93
CA ASN A 137 -9.53 -25.97 28.07
C ASN A 137 -9.40 -26.41 29.54
N ASN A 138 -9.29 -25.45 30.47
CA ASN A 138 -9.31 -25.76 31.89
C ASN A 138 -10.69 -26.21 32.32
N THR A 139 -10.82 -27.39 32.90
CA THR A 139 -12.07 -28.02 33.28
C THR A 139 -12.94 -27.17 34.23
N THR A 140 -12.29 -26.47 35.16
CA THR A 140 -12.97 -25.58 36.12
C THR A 140 -13.53 -24.37 35.43
N THR A 141 -12.69 -23.64 34.66
CA THR A 141 -13.10 -22.45 33.92
C THR A 141 -14.18 -22.76 32.89
N ARG A 142 -14.05 -23.90 32.19
CA ARG A 142 -15.01 -24.33 31.18
C ARG A 142 -16.42 -24.52 31.75
N SER A 143 -16.56 -24.92 32.99
CA SER A 143 -17.89 -25.06 33.64
C SER A 143 -18.61 -23.71 33.83
N TYR A 144 -17.84 -22.63 33.92
CA TYR A 144 -18.34 -21.27 34.08
C TYR A 144 -18.68 -20.58 32.77
N LEU A 145 -18.17 -21.12 31.64
CA LEU A 145 -18.45 -20.55 30.32
C LEU A 145 -19.85 -20.92 29.83
N GLN A 146 -20.51 -19.96 29.17
CA GLN A 146 -21.74 -20.23 28.44
C GLN A 146 -21.47 -21.07 27.21
N ASP A 147 -20.42 -20.70 26.46
CA ASP A 147 -19.88 -21.38 25.29
C ASP A 147 -18.36 -21.38 25.33
N ALA A 148 -17.73 -22.47 24.87
CA ALA A 148 -16.28 -22.58 24.78
C ALA A 148 -15.79 -21.97 23.47
N VAL A 149 -15.90 -20.65 23.33
CA VAL A 149 -15.52 -19.89 22.14
C VAL A 149 -14.90 -18.56 22.53
N ILE A 150 -13.85 -18.13 21.80
CA ILE A 150 -13.30 -16.79 21.91
C ILE A 150 -14.13 -15.86 21.03
N THR A 151 -14.66 -14.80 21.61
CA THR A 151 -15.45 -13.79 20.88
C THR A 151 -14.72 -12.45 20.89
N MET A 152 -15.11 -11.55 20.01
CA MET A 152 -14.61 -10.18 20.01
C MET A 152 -15.77 -9.23 20.35
N ARG A 153 -15.53 -8.32 21.30
CA ARG A 153 -16.44 -7.25 21.69
C ARG A 153 -15.65 -5.95 21.76
N ASP A 154 -16.07 -4.94 21.02
CA ASP A 154 -15.40 -3.62 20.94
C ASP A 154 -13.88 -3.70 20.72
N GLY A 155 -13.45 -4.63 19.83
CA GLY A 155 -12.03 -4.85 19.53
C GLY A 155 -11.27 -5.61 20.62
N ARG A 156 -11.92 -6.19 21.62
CA ARG A 156 -11.34 -6.98 22.72
C ARG A 156 -11.72 -8.45 22.62
N TYR A 157 -10.75 -9.31 22.87
CA TYR A 157 -10.98 -10.74 22.96
C TYR A 157 -11.63 -11.09 24.29
N CYS A 158 -12.80 -11.70 24.27
CA CYS A 158 -13.59 -12.03 25.43
C CYS A 158 -14.02 -13.49 25.44
N LEU A 159 -14.22 -14.04 26.63
CA LEU A 159 -14.89 -15.30 26.86
C LEU A 159 -16.35 -15.06 27.30
N PRO A 160 -17.34 -15.80 26.75
CA PRO A 160 -18.73 -15.74 27.19
C PRO A 160 -18.89 -16.53 28.49
N VAL A 161 -19.06 -15.83 29.60
CA VAL A 161 -19.19 -16.37 30.95
C VAL A 161 -20.65 -16.31 31.41
N LYS A 162 -21.14 -17.33 32.06
CA LYS A 162 -22.47 -17.33 32.70
C LYS A 162 -22.54 -16.21 33.73
N ALA A 163 -23.59 -15.41 33.72
CA ALA A 163 -23.74 -14.26 34.63
C ALA A 163 -23.58 -14.63 36.11
N GLU A 164 -24.07 -15.80 36.50
CA GLU A 164 -23.95 -16.35 37.85
C GLU A 164 -22.51 -16.69 38.26
N ALA A 165 -21.65 -16.95 37.28
CA ALA A 165 -20.22 -17.30 37.48
C ALA A 165 -19.27 -16.09 37.38
N LYS A 166 -19.77 -14.84 37.34
CA LYS A 166 -18.95 -13.63 37.22
C LYS A 166 -17.80 -13.54 38.21
N THR A 167 -18.03 -13.93 39.46
CA THR A 167 -17.02 -13.85 40.53
C THR A 167 -15.96 -14.96 40.44
N SER A 168 -16.23 -16.01 39.68
CA SER A 168 -15.33 -17.16 39.52
C SER A 168 -14.36 -17.02 38.36
N VAL A 169 -14.64 -16.09 37.43
CA VAL A 169 -13.78 -15.81 36.29
C VAL A 169 -13.30 -14.34 36.41
N PRO A 170 -12.02 -14.14 36.80
CA PRO A 170 -11.49 -12.78 36.93
C PRO A 170 -11.30 -12.14 35.54
N GLY A 171 -11.66 -10.89 35.42
CA GLY A 171 -11.53 -10.13 34.17
C GLY A 171 -12.45 -8.93 34.14
N MET A 172 -12.36 -8.17 33.07
CA MET A 172 -13.19 -6.98 32.82
C MET A 172 -14.39 -7.36 31.94
N VAL A 173 -15.60 -6.98 32.38
CA VAL A 173 -16.81 -7.15 31.59
C VAL A 173 -16.86 -6.05 30.52
N HIS A 174 -16.86 -6.41 29.24
CA HIS A 174 -16.97 -5.49 28.11
C HIS A 174 -18.39 -5.40 27.55
N ASP A 175 -19.15 -6.50 27.68
CA ASP A 175 -20.48 -6.56 27.08
C ASP A 175 -21.34 -7.59 27.83
N GLN A 176 -22.65 -7.55 27.61
CA GLN A 176 -23.62 -8.47 28.16
C GLN A 176 -24.63 -8.86 27.09
N SER A 177 -25.09 -10.11 27.10
CA SER A 177 -26.18 -10.53 26.23
C SER A 177 -27.49 -9.77 26.55
N SER A 178 -28.39 -9.65 25.57
CA SER A 178 -29.66 -8.96 25.72
C SER A 178 -30.55 -9.57 26.83
N SER A 179 -30.42 -10.87 27.10
CA SER A 179 -31.11 -11.55 28.20
C SER A 179 -30.42 -11.34 29.55
N GLY A 180 -29.23 -10.78 29.59
CA GLY A 180 -28.44 -10.65 30.82
C GLY A 180 -27.79 -11.94 31.32
N SER A 181 -28.00 -13.08 30.65
CA SER A 181 -27.52 -14.39 31.12
C SER A 181 -26.05 -14.67 30.82
N THR A 182 -25.42 -13.90 29.90
CA THR A 182 -24.03 -14.07 29.49
C THR A 182 -23.27 -12.75 29.61
N LEU A 183 -22.12 -12.79 30.23
CA LEU A 183 -21.17 -11.67 30.31
C LEU A 183 -19.96 -11.97 29.42
N PHE A 184 -19.55 -10.99 28.64
CA PHE A 184 -18.34 -11.09 27.83
C PHE A 184 -17.16 -10.49 28.61
N ILE A 185 -16.27 -11.36 29.09
CA ILE A 185 -15.17 -11.01 30.01
C ILE A 185 -13.85 -11.11 29.26
N GLU A 186 -13.09 -9.99 29.30
CA GLU A 186 -11.70 -9.94 28.87
C GLU A 186 -10.78 -10.40 29.98
#